data_573edde83bf5c8b15a5459651658dc0c
#
_entry.id   573edde83bf5c8b15a5459651658dc0c
#
_cell.length_a   1.000
_cell.length_b   1.000
_cell.length_c   1.000
_cell.angle_alpha   90.00
_cell.angle_beta   90.00
_cell.angle_gamma   90.00
#
_symmetry.space_group_name_H-M   'P 1'
#
loop_
_entity.id
_entity.type
_entity.pdbx_description
1 polymer ?
#
loop_
_entity_poly.entity_id
_entity_poly.type
_entity_poly.pdbx_seq_one_letter_code
_entity_poly.pdbx_strand_id
1 'polypeptide(L)'
;MKVSIVICAYNEEEKLPRCIDSVIAQTFSNWELWVINDGSTDSTAKLVQQYAEQDHRIHLHSQENQGLSSARKAGIECAQGEYLTFIDADDYVGELYLEHLLEPLHQHPEAQCIQGGHLRYENGNITKVAAPETSHFSPSEVITLSYHPRPIWAVLWESSFMKQHLDSIPEHINLAEDIVITLQLYPHLKNVYFSPYADYHYFIHGTNMSYAQRSVLDLLKVSSAVNKCANLDYWKNSDFVFSLQFNFIAKLLKAVSHSSASTSDLVSALRQLPTPHISIQFLKRSIGYGSYFYTWLLKHRCYKLLVYLAKIRFK
;
A
#
# COMPACT_ATOMS: atom_id res chain seq x y z
N MET A 1 -24.42 9.98 -7.12
CA MET A 1 -23.06 9.48 -6.89
C MET A 1 -23.10 8.45 -5.77
N LYS A 2 -22.60 7.24 -6.00
CA LYS A 2 -22.50 6.14 -5.02
C LYS A 2 -21.01 5.88 -4.72
N VAL A 3 -20.66 5.61 -3.46
CA VAL A 3 -19.30 5.27 -3.04
C VAL A 3 -19.23 3.80 -2.66
N SER A 4 -18.26 3.06 -3.20
CA SER A 4 -17.92 1.72 -2.73
C SER A 4 -16.81 1.82 -1.69
N ILE A 5 -17.01 1.15 -0.57
CA ILE A 5 -16.00 0.99 0.49
C ILE A 5 -15.52 -0.45 0.39
N VAL A 6 -14.20 -0.64 0.40
CA VAL A 6 -13.59 -1.97 0.34
C VAL A 6 -12.77 -2.20 1.60
N ILE A 7 -13.07 -3.27 2.32
CA ILE A 7 -12.31 -3.75 3.47
C ILE A 7 -11.77 -5.14 3.11
N CYS A 8 -10.44 -5.30 3.15
CA CYS A 8 -9.81 -6.62 2.99
C CYS A 8 -9.53 -7.19 4.38
N ALA A 9 -9.97 -8.42 4.65
CA ALA A 9 -9.87 -9.05 5.96
C ALA A 9 -9.27 -10.46 5.87
N TYR A 10 -8.34 -10.76 6.77
CA TYR A 10 -7.79 -12.09 6.99
C TYR A 10 -7.53 -12.30 8.49
N ASN A 11 -8.38 -13.11 9.15
CA ASN A 11 -8.34 -13.37 10.60
C ASN A 11 -8.41 -12.07 11.43
N GLU A 12 -9.48 -11.30 11.23
CA GLU A 12 -9.71 -10.00 11.89
C GLU A 12 -11.03 -9.98 12.69
N GLU A 13 -11.50 -11.14 13.20
CA GLU A 13 -12.75 -11.25 13.94
C GLU A 13 -12.88 -10.29 15.14
N GLU A 14 -11.76 -9.88 15.76
CA GLU A 14 -11.75 -8.99 16.92
C GLU A 14 -11.87 -7.51 16.56
N LYS A 15 -11.26 -7.06 15.46
CA LYS A 15 -11.16 -5.64 15.11
C LYS A 15 -12.16 -5.19 14.06
N LEU A 16 -12.51 -6.11 13.15
CA LEU A 16 -13.42 -5.83 12.03
C LEU A 16 -14.79 -5.28 12.45
N PRO A 17 -15.42 -5.67 13.59
CA PRO A 17 -16.68 -5.06 14.03
C PRO A 17 -16.60 -3.54 14.15
N ARG A 18 -15.57 -3.01 14.83
CA ARG A 18 -15.36 -1.56 14.96
C ARG A 18 -15.21 -0.87 13.60
N CYS A 19 -14.51 -1.50 12.68
CA CYS A 19 -14.33 -0.99 11.33
C CYS A 19 -15.67 -0.90 10.60
N ILE A 20 -16.47 -1.96 10.58
CA ILE A 20 -17.80 -2.00 9.92
C ILE A 20 -18.76 -1.02 10.58
N ASP A 21 -18.81 -0.95 11.91
CA ASP A 21 -19.68 -0.02 12.66
C ASP A 21 -19.38 1.44 12.28
N SER A 22 -18.11 1.79 12.07
CA SER A 22 -17.72 3.13 11.63
C SER A 22 -18.18 3.47 10.20
N VAL A 23 -18.33 2.45 9.34
CA VAL A 23 -18.92 2.61 8.01
C VAL A 23 -20.44 2.78 8.10
N ILE A 24 -21.10 2.02 8.95
CA ILE A 24 -22.56 2.15 9.18
C ILE A 24 -22.92 3.54 9.73
N ALA A 25 -22.05 4.12 10.55
CA ALA A 25 -22.22 5.43 11.14
C ALA A 25 -21.99 6.63 10.17
N GLN A 26 -21.63 6.39 8.91
CA GLN A 26 -21.38 7.47 7.95
C GLN A 26 -22.63 8.32 7.71
N THR A 27 -22.48 9.64 7.77
CA THR A 27 -23.54 10.62 7.47
C THR A 27 -23.93 10.61 5.99
N PHE A 28 -22.95 10.42 5.10
CA PHE A 28 -23.21 10.18 3.69
C PHE A 28 -23.81 8.79 3.50
N SER A 29 -25.05 8.68 3.05
CA SER A 29 -25.83 7.43 3.06
C SER A 29 -25.73 6.56 1.79
N ASN A 30 -25.33 7.16 0.66
CA ASN A 30 -25.29 6.44 -0.63
C ASN A 30 -23.98 5.69 -0.86
N TRP A 31 -23.73 4.70 -0.03
CA TRP A 31 -22.56 3.84 -0.11
C TRP A 31 -22.95 2.35 -0.18
N GLU A 32 -21.99 1.55 -0.58
CA GLU A 32 -21.97 0.09 -0.38
C GLU A 32 -20.64 -0.31 0.26
N LEU A 33 -20.64 -1.39 1.03
CA LEU A 33 -19.45 -1.96 1.65
C LEU A 33 -19.21 -3.36 1.08
N TRP A 34 -18.02 -3.57 0.53
CA TRP A 34 -17.51 -4.87 0.16
C TRP A 34 -16.44 -5.31 1.14
N VAL A 35 -16.72 -6.36 1.93
CA VAL A 35 -15.70 -7.01 2.74
C VAL A 35 -15.17 -8.22 1.98
N ILE A 36 -13.88 -8.17 1.66
CA ILE A 36 -13.17 -9.24 0.96
C ILE A 36 -12.48 -10.10 2.00
N ASN A 37 -13.05 -11.28 2.25
CA ASN A 37 -12.46 -12.27 3.13
C ASN A 37 -11.44 -13.10 2.34
N ASP A 38 -10.15 -12.89 2.63
CA ASP A 38 -9.04 -13.56 1.95
C ASP A 38 -8.68 -14.90 2.62
N GLY A 39 -9.70 -15.79 2.76
CA GLY A 39 -9.52 -17.14 3.27
C GLY A 39 -9.28 -17.22 4.79
N SER A 40 -9.97 -16.40 5.59
CA SER A 40 -9.88 -16.45 7.06
C SER A 40 -10.26 -17.82 7.61
N THR A 41 -9.57 -18.22 8.67
CA THR A 41 -9.79 -19.50 9.39
C THR A 41 -10.50 -19.31 10.74
N ASP A 42 -10.70 -18.06 11.16
CA ASP A 42 -11.44 -17.64 12.34
C ASP A 42 -12.91 -17.32 12.00
N SER A 43 -13.62 -16.60 12.88
CA SER A 43 -15.02 -16.23 12.68
C SER A 43 -15.25 -15.02 11.76
N THR A 44 -14.22 -14.46 11.12
CA THR A 44 -14.31 -13.25 10.29
C THR A 44 -15.43 -13.33 9.25
N ALA A 45 -15.47 -14.40 8.43
CA ALA A 45 -16.49 -14.54 7.38
C ALA A 45 -17.91 -14.62 7.96
N LYS A 46 -18.10 -15.38 9.05
CA LYS A 46 -19.39 -15.50 9.74
C LYS A 46 -19.87 -14.18 10.31
N LEU A 47 -18.96 -13.40 10.87
CA LEU A 47 -19.25 -12.06 11.39
C LEU A 47 -19.78 -11.14 10.28
N VAL A 48 -19.08 -11.07 9.16
CA VAL A 48 -19.50 -10.23 8.03
C VAL A 48 -20.85 -10.67 7.47
N GLN A 49 -21.11 -11.97 7.40
CA GLN A 49 -22.40 -12.50 6.98
C GLN A 49 -23.54 -11.99 7.87
N GLN A 50 -23.33 -11.91 9.18
CA GLN A 50 -24.33 -11.39 10.14
C GLN A 50 -24.61 -9.89 9.90
N TYR A 51 -23.60 -9.08 9.57
CA TYR A 51 -23.78 -7.67 9.17
C TYR A 51 -24.54 -7.55 7.85
N ALA A 52 -24.22 -8.36 6.86
CA ALA A 52 -24.89 -8.36 5.55
C ALA A 52 -26.37 -8.76 5.64
N GLU A 53 -26.76 -9.60 6.61
CA GLU A 53 -28.15 -9.93 6.89
C GLU A 53 -28.95 -8.76 7.51
N GLN A 54 -28.28 -7.83 8.19
CA GLN A 54 -28.89 -6.68 8.85
C GLN A 54 -28.91 -5.43 7.98
N ASP A 55 -27.89 -5.24 7.12
CA ASP A 55 -27.79 -4.09 6.20
C ASP A 55 -27.47 -4.55 4.77
N HIS A 56 -28.42 -4.40 3.87
CA HIS A 56 -28.31 -4.80 2.46
C HIS A 56 -27.21 -4.06 1.66
N ARG A 57 -26.62 -3.02 2.21
CA ARG A 57 -25.48 -2.31 1.62
C ARG A 57 -24.15 -3.01 1.88
N ILE A 58 -24.13 -3.99 2.81
CA ILE A 58 -22.93 -4.73 3.19
C ILE A 58 -22.89 -6.07 2.45
N HIS A 59 -21.77 -6.35 1.81
CA HIS A 59 -21.56 -7.53 1.01
C HIS A 59 -20.30 -8.28 1.44
N LEU A 60 -20.37 -9.60 1.47
CA LEU A 60 -19.23 -10.49 1.69
C LEU A 60 -18.80 -11.12 0.35
N HIS A 61 -17.51 -10.98 0.02
CA HIS A 61 -16.87 -11.79 -1.00
C HIS A 61 -15.77 -12.63 -0.35
N SER A 62 -15.83 -13.96 -0.49
CA SER A 62 -14.83 -14.87 0.05
C SER A 62 -14.01 -15.50 -1.05
N GLN A 63 -12.70 -15.56 -0.87
CA GLN A 63 -11.74 -16.20 -1.77
C GLN A 63 -10.76 -17.08 -0.97
N GLU A 64 -10.03 -17.95 -1.64
CA GLU A 64 -8.85 -18.60 -1.05
C GLU A 64 -7.79 -17.54 -0.76
N ASN A 65 -6.96 -17.76 0.28
CA ASN A 65 -5.93 -16.78 0.66
C ASN A 65 -4.91 -16.58 -0.48
N GLN A 66 -4.95 -15.41 -1.08
CA GLN A 66 -4.06 -14.99 -2.17
C GLN A 66 -3.27 -13.71 -1.82
N GLY A 67 -3.48 -13.19 -0.62
CA GLY A 67 -2.80 -12.04 -0.10
C GLY A 67 -3.49 -10.70 -0.39
N LEU A 68 -3.06 -9.68 0.36
CA LEU A 68 -3.74 -8.38 0.44
C LEU A 68 -3.91 -7.70 -0.92
N SER A 69 -2.89 -7.74 -1.80
CA SER A 69 -3.01 -7.12 -3.13
C SER A 69 -4.06 -7.80 -4.00
N SER A 70 -4.19 -9.13 -3.91
CA SER A 70 -5.23 -9.89 -4.62
C SER A 70 -6.61 -9.60 -4.06
N ALA A 71 -6.74 -9.49 -2.72
CA ALA A 71 -7.99 -9.11 -2.08
C ALA A 71 -8.44 -7.69 -2.47
N ARG A 72 -7.51 -6.72 -2.54
CA ARG A 72 -7.81 -5.36 -3.04
C ARG A 72 -8.28 -5.37 -4.49
N LYS A 73 -7.66 -6.18 -5.35
CA LYS A 73 -8.08 -6.34 -6.76
C LYS A 73 -9.51 -6.88 -6.84
N ALA A 74 -9.83 -7.94 -6.08
CA ALA A 74 -11.19 -8.47 -6.01
C ALA A 74 -12.20 -7.41 -5.52
N GLY A 75 -11.83 -6.59 -4.53
CA GLY A 75 -12.66 -5.48 -4.06
C GLY A 75 -12.94 -4.43 -5.12
N ILE A 76 -11.95 -4.08 -5.96
CA ILE A 76 -12.14 -3.16 -7.10
C ILE A 76 -13.10 -3.77 -8.14
N GLU A 77 -12.98 -5.07 -8.41
CA GLU A 77 -13.86 -5.78 -9.34
C GLU A 77 -15.31 -5.80 -8.84
N CYS A 78 -15.53 -6.02 -7.54
CA CYS A 78 -16.84 -6.01 -6.91
C CYS A 78 -17.49 -4.61 -6.84
N ALA A 79 -16.70 -3.54 -6.71
CA ALA A 79 -17.17 -2.17 -6.52
C ALA A 79 -18.09 -1.71 -7.65
N GLN A 80 -19.27 -1.14 -7.30
CA GLN A 80 -20.28 -0.65 -8.24
C GLN A 80 -20.48 0.88 -8.15
N GLY A 81 -19.88 1.54 -7.15
CA GLY A 81 -19.93 2.98 -6.98
C GLY A 81 -19.13 3.74 -8.04
N GLU A 82 -19.45 5.00 -8.24
CA GLU A 82 -18.70 5.92 -9.11
C GLU A 82 -17.29 6.17 -8.56
N TYR A 83 -17.18 6.16 -7.22
CA TYR A 83 -15.93 6.25 -6.48
C TYR A 83 -15.77 5.07 -5.55
N LEU A 84 -14.52 4.75 -5.20
CA LEU A 84 -14.20 3.74 -4.19
C LEU A 84 -13.12 4.23 -3.23
N THR A 85 -13.14 3.72 -2.00
CA THR A 85 -12.12 3.93 -0.97
C THR A 85 -11.82 2.62 -0.25
N PHE A 86 -10.60 2.49 0.27
CA PHE A 86 -10.19 1.35 1.08
C PHE A 86 -10.12 1.74 2.55
N ILE A 87 -10.51 0.81 3.42
CA ILE A 87 -10.30 0.90 4.86
C ILE A 87 -9.64 -0.42 5.31
N ASP A 88 -8.55 -0.34 6.06
CA ASP A 88 -7.92 -1.54 6.61
C ASP A 88 -8.77 -2.10 7.77
N ALA A 89 -8.87 -3.42 7.89
CA ALA A 89 -9.81 -4.10 8.79
C ALA A 89 -9.52 -3.83 10.29
N ASP A 90 -8.30 -3.40 10.62
CA ASP A 90 -7.85 -3.06 11.97
C ASP A 90 -7.97 -1.57 12.32
N ASP A 91 -8.46 -0.75 11.37
CA ASP A 91 -8.67 0.69 11.51
C ASP A 91 -10.17 1.04 11.61
N TYR A 92 -10.49 2.34 11.68
CA TYR A 92 -11.86 2.86 11.55
C TYR A 92 -11.85 4.29 11.03
N VAL A 93 -13.04 4.82 10.69
CA VAL A 93 -13.21 6.18 10.14
C VAL A 93 -14.19 7.01 10.95
N GLY A 94 -14.02 8.34 10.92
CA GLY A 94 -14.98 9.29 11.51
C GLY A 94 -16.31 9.32 10.73
N GLU A 95 -17.40 9.75 11.37
CA GLU A 95 -18.74 9.77 10.79
C GLU A 95 -18.86 10.63 9.51
N LEU A 96 -18.01 11.65 9.36
CA LEU A 96 -17.97 12.57 8.20
C LEU A 96 -16.94 12.17 7.13
N TYR A 97 -16.26 11.03 7.28
CA TYR A 97 -15.16 10.64 6.43
C TYR A 97 -15.50 10.64 4.93
N LEU A 98 -16.65 10.08 4.54
CA LEU A 98 -17.08 10.09 3.14
C LEU A 98 -17.45 11.49 2.65
N GLU A 99 -18.18 12.29 3.44
CA GLU A 99 -18.53 13.66 3.05
C GLU A 99 -17.27 14.50 2.83
N HIS A 100 -16.32 14.43 3.74
CA HIS A 100 -15.07 15.15 3.67
C HIS A 100 -14.16 14.72 2.51
N LEU A 101 -14.16 13.43 2.15
CA LEU A 101 -13.44 12.97 0.95
C LEU A 101 -14.13 13.41 -0.35
N LEU A 102 -15.45 13.57 -0.33
CA LEU A 102 -16.23 13.97 -1.50
C LEU A 102 -16.25 15.50 -1.72
N GLU A 103 -15.94 16.30 -0.68
CA GLU A 103 -16.01 17.76 -0.75
C GLU A 103 -15.19 18.38 -1.90
N PRO A 104 -13.95 17.95 -2.20
CA PRO A 104 -13.18 18.49 -3.33
C PRO A 104 -13.86 18.33 -4.69
N LEU A 105 -14.74 17.32 -4.86
CA LEU A 105 -15.48 17.13 -6.13
C LEU A 105 -16.43 18.27 -6.48
N HIS A 106 -16.84 19.09 -5.52
CA HIS A 106 -17.67 20.26 -5.80
C HIS A 106 -16.95 21.30 -6.66
N GLN A 107 -15.62 21.39 -6.53
CA GLN A 107 -14.78 22.32 -7.30
C GLN A 107 -14.01 21.60 -8.41
N HIS A 108 -13.75 20.30 -8.25
CA HIS A 108 -12.94 19.48 -9.13
C HIS A 108 -13.68 18.17 -9.49
N PRO A 109 -14.79 18.25 -10.24
CA PRO A 109 -15.59 17.07 -10.61
C PRO A 109 -14.81 16.07 -11.47
N GLU A 110 -13.68 16.49 -12.05
CA GLU A 110 -12.76 15.65 -12.83
C GLU A 110 -11.76 14.87 -11.99
N ALA A 111 -11.77 15.03 -10.65
CA ALA A 111 -10.76 14.42 -9.79
C ALA A 111 -10.89 12.89 -9.77
N GLN A 112 -9.83 12.21 -10.14
CA GLN A 112 -9.74 10.75 -10.16
C GLN A 112 -9.11 10.18 -8.87
N CYS A 113 -8.43 11.01 -8.09
CA CYS A 113 -7.76 10.66 -6.85
C CYS A 113 -7.85 11.82 -5.86
N ILE A 114 -8.50 11.60 -4.72
CA ILE A 114 -8.61 12.58 -3.64
C ILE A 114 -8.09 11.93 -2.36
N GLN A 115 -7.13 12.57 -1.73
CA GLN A 115 -6.50 12.06 -0.52
C GLN A 115 -6.88 12.88 0.70
N GLY A 116 -7.32 12.22 1.76
CA GLY A 116 -7.56 12.79 3.09
C GLY A 116 -6.34 12.68 4.01
N GLY A 117 -6.38 13.38 5.13
CA GLY A 117 -5.48 13.20 6.25
C GLY A 117 -5.88 12.01 7.14
N HIS A 118 -5.06 11.76 8.17
CA HIS A 118 -5.37 10.70 9.13
C HIS A 118 -4.87 11.04 10.54
N LEU A 119 -5.43 10.36 11.52
CA LEU A 119 -4.97 10.34 12.91
C LEU A 119 -4.20 9.04 13.15
N ARG A 120 -2.94 9.14 13.54
CA ARG A 120 -2.07 8.00 13.83
C ARG A 120 -2.04 7.74 15.31
N TYR A 121 -2.39 6.54 15.73
CA TYR A 121 -2.38 6.07 17.11
C TYR A 121 -1.19 5.13 17.33
N GLU A 122 -0.26 5.54 18.18
CA GLU A 122 0.95 4.76 18.46
C GLU A 122 1.38 4.93 19.91
N ASN A 123 1.49 3.83 20.66
CA ASN A 123 1.94 3.81 22.06
C ASN A 123 1.19 4.82 22.96
N GLY A 124 -0.13 4.96 22.77
CA GLY A 124 -0.99 5.90 23.51
C GLY A 124 -0.91 7.34 23.04
N ASN A 125 -0.07 7.67 22.06
CA ASN A 125 0.00 9.00 21.45
C ASN A 125 -0.88 9.07 20.20
N ILE A 126 -1.45 10.24 19.95
CA ILE A 126 -2.22 10.55 18.75
C ILE A 126 -1.49 11.64 17.97
N THR A 127 -1.17 11.36 16.73
CA THR A 127 -0.54 12.32 15.82
C THR A 127 -1.44 12.57 14.63
N LYS A 128 -1.82 13.83 14.40
CA LYS A 128 -2.55 14.22 13.19
C LYS A 128 -1.58 14.37 12.03
N VAL A 129 -1.81 13.62 10.98
CA VAL A 129 -1.12 13.77 9.69
C VAL A 129 -2.11 14.48 8.77
N ALA A 130 -1.96 15.81 8.69
CA ALA A 130 -2.83 16.65 7.89
C ALA A 130 -2.49 16.54 6.40
N ALA A 131 -3.50 16.66 5.55
CA ALA A 131 -3.30 16.85 4.12
C ALA A 131 -2.62 18.21 3.84
N PRO A 132 -1.95 18.37 2.69
CA PRO A 132 -1.40 19.66 2.26
C PRO A 132 -2.49 20.74 2.17
N GLU A 133 -2.13 22.00 2.45
CA GLU A 133 -3.05 23.14 2.30
C GLU A 133 -3.40 23.43 0.84
N THR A 134 -2.50 23.10 -0.09
CA THR A 134 -2.75 23.24 -1.54
C THR A 134 -3.72 22.15 -2.00
N SER A 135 -4.75 22.55 -2.74
CA SER A 135 -5.85 21.66 -3.14
C SER A 135 -5.45 20.50 -4.04
N HIS A 136 -4.38 20.65 -4.83
CA HIS A 136 -3.90 19.59 -5.71
C HIS A 136 -2.43 19.76 -6.08
N PHE A 137 -1.80 18.65 -6.45
CA PHE A 137 -0.44 18.56 -6.97
C PHE A 137 -0.37 17.55 -8.10
N SER A 138 0.64 17.67 -8.97
CA SER A 138 0.99 16.57 -9.87
C SER A 138 1.48 15.35 -9.06
N PRO A 139 1.29 14.13 -9.55
CA PRO A 139 1.73 12.93 -8.83
C PRO A 139 3.22 12.92 -8.47
N SER A 140 4.08 13.52 -9.30
CA SER A 140 5.53 13.64 -9.02
C SER A 140 5.84 14.62 -7.88
N GLU A 141 5.04 15.67 -7.72
CA GLU A 141 5.19 16.61 -6.60
C GLU A 141 4.72 15.97 -5.30
N VAL A 142 3.57 15.27 -5.32
CA VAL A 142 3.02 14.59 -4.14
C VAL A 142 4.04 13.66 -3.49
N ILE A 143 4.81 12.93 -4.29
CA ILE A 143 5.82 11.99 -3.81
C ILE A 143 6.98 12.69 -3.08
N THR A 144 7.26 13.95 -3.41
CA THR A 144 8.31 14.74 -2.76
C THR A 144 7.85 15.43 -1.48
N LEU A 145 6.54 15.49 -1.23
CA LEU A 145 6.01 16.09 -0.02
C LEU A 145 6.40 15.27 1.22
N SER A 146 6.60 15.95 2.34
CA SER A 146 6.77 15.31 3.65
C SER A 146 5.54 14.50 4.06
N TYR A 147 4.38 14.90 3.57
CA TYR A 147 3.15 14.15 3.58
C TYR A 147 3.27 13.02 2.55
N HIS A 148 3.47 11.82 3.02
CA HIS A 148 3.66 10.66 2.16
C HIS A 148 2.32 10.02 1.78
N PRO A 149 1.80 10.29 0.58
CA PRO A 149 0.60 9.64 0.07
C PRO A 149 0.97 8.23 -0.41
N ARG A 150 1.19 7.34 0.52
CA ARG A 150 1.57 5.97 0.19
C ARG A 150 0.48 4.96 0.46
N PRO A 151 -0.38 5.18 1.48
CA PRO A 151 -1.45 4.24 1.69
C PRO A 151 -2.47 4.34 0.57
N ILE A 152 -3.07 3.22 0.25
CA ILE A 152 -4.24 3.17 -0.63
C ILE A 152 -5.53 3.52 0.14
N TRP A 153 -5.47 3.44 1.49
CA TRP A 153 -6.53 3.89 2.40
C TRP A 153 -6.50 5.42 2.61
N ALA A 154 -7.55 5.99 3.15
CA ALA A 154 -7.77 7.44 3.25
C ALA A 154 -7.72 8.15 1.89
N VAL A 155 -8.00 7.44 0.80
CA VAL A 155 -8.01 7.95 -0.57
C VAL A 155 -9.32 7.56 -1.24
N LEU A 156 -9.96 8.53 -1.88
CA LEU A 156 -11.10 8.30 -2.76
C LEU A 156 -10.60 8.22 -4.20
N TRP A 157 -10.88 7.11 -4.84
CA TRP A 157 -10.50 6.81 -6.23
C TRP A 157 -11.72 6.78 -7.13
N GLU A 158 -11.63 7.36 -8.33
CA GLU A 158 -12.62 7.12 -9.36
C GLU A 158 -12.62 5.64 -9.75
N SER A 159 -13.78 4.96 -9.66
CA SER A 159 -13.87 3.51 -9.88
C SER A 159 -13.51 3.12 -11.31
N SER A 160 -13.88 3.93 -12.30
CA SER A 160 -13.54 3.68 -13.70
C SER A 160 -12.03 3.73 -13.94
N PHE A 161 -11.34 4.70 -13.32
CA PHE A 161 -9.89 4.80 -13.35
C PHE A 161 -9.22 3.56 -12.74
N MET A 162 -9.65 3.13 -11.54
CA MET A 162 -9.09 1.93 -10.90
C MET A 162 -9.30 0.68 -11.76
N LYS A 163 -10.49 0.49 -12.33
CA LYS A 163 -10.81 -0.65 -13.20
C LYS A 163 -9.99 -0.64 -14.48
N GLN A 164 -9.78 0.53 -15.08
CA GLN A 164 -8.95 0.69 -16.28
C GLN A 164 -7.49 0.26 -16.03
N HIS A 165 -6.99 0.46 -14.80
CA HIS A 165 -5.61 0.15 -14.42
C HIS A 165 -5.49 -1.07 -13.50
N LEU A 166 -6.51 -1.94 -13.46
CA LEU A 166 -6.58 -3.13 -12.60
C LEU A 166 -5.39 -4.07 -12.82
N ASP A 167 -4.97 -4.24 -14.06
CA ASP A 167 -3.83 -5.10 -14.42
C ASP A 167 -2.48 -4.57 -13.91
N SER A 168 -2.45 -3.29 -13.50
CA SER A 168 -1.28 -2.69 -12.86
C SER A 168 -1.12 -3.10 -11.40
N ILE A 169 -2.15 -3.69 -10.79
CA ILE A 169 -2.12 -4.12 -9.39
C ILE A 169 -1.39 -5.46 -9.31
N PRO A 170 -0.25 -5.53 -8.62
CA PRO A 170 0.53 -6.77 -8.53
C PRO A 170 -0.20 -7.79 -7.67
N GLU A 171 -0.23 -9.03 -8.11
CA GLU A 171 -0.82 -10.14 -7.35
C GLU A 171 0.16 -10.73 -6.33
N HIS A 172 -0.38 -11.34 -5.27
CA HIS A 172 0.38 -12.06 -4.24
C HIS A 172 1.49 -11.24 -3.54
N ILE A 173 1.26 -9.92 -3.38
CA ILE A 173 2.13 -9.05 -2.57
C ILE A 173 1.40 -8.69 -1.27
N ASN A 174 2.04 -9.01 -0.12
CA ASN A 174 1.53 -8.73 1.22
C ASN A 174 2.37 -7.67 1.96
N LEU A 175 3.28 -7.00 1.27
CA LEU A 175 4.17 -6.01 1.86
C LEU A 175 4.34 -4.84 0.92
N ALA A 176 4.03 -3.63 1.41
CA ALA A 176 4.17 -2.39 0.64
C ALA A 176 3.48 -2.46 -0.74
N GLU A 177 2.42 -3.25 -0.82
CA GLU A 177 1.58 -3.37 -2.01
C GLU A 177 0.93 -2.05 -2.35
N ASP A 178 0.55 -1.26 -1.34
CA ASP A 178 0.05 0.10 -1.44
C ASP A 178 1.03 1.03 -2.19
N ILE A 179 2.31 0.98 -1.83
CA ILE A 179 3.37 1.75 -2.52
C ILE A 179 3.47 1.29 -3.98
N VAL A 180 3.48 -0.01 -4.23
CA VAL A 180 3.62 -0.55 -5.58
C VAL A 180 2.41 -0.18 -6.44
N ILE A 181 1.18 -0.29 -5.89
CA ILE A 181 -0.05 0.12 -6.55
C ILE A 181 0.02 1.62 -6.90
N THR A 182 0.36 2.46 -5.94
CA THR A 182 0.48 3.92 -6.15
C THR A 182 1.50 4.25 -7.22
N LEU A 183 2.68 3.62 -7.22
CA LEU A 183 3.70 3.86 -8.24
C LEU A 183 3.25 3.45 -9.65
N GLN A 184 2.34 2.50 -9.77
CA GLN A 184 1.79 2.08 -11.08
C GLN A 184 0.64 2.97 -11.52
N LEU A 185 -0.19 3.47 -10.60
CA LEU A 185 -1.36 4.30 -10.91
C LEU A 185 -0.98 5.78 -11.17
N TYR A 186 -0.04 6.33 -10.40
CA TYR A 186 0.30 7.76 -10.48
C TYR A 186 0.74 8.24 -11.86
N PRO A 187 1.49 7.50 -12.69
CA PRO A 187 1.81 7.91 -14.06
C PRO A 187 0.59 8.19 -14.95
N HIS A 188 -0.57 7.69 -14.59
CA HIS A 188 -1.81 7.83 -15.35
C HIS A 188 -2.71 8.97 -14.83
N LEU A 189 -2.39 9.52 -13.65
CA LEU A 189 -3.12 10.65 -13.08
C LEU A 189 -2.59 11.98 -13.63
N LYS A 190 -3.49 12.93 -13.81
CA LYS A 190 -3.11 14.33 -14.08
C LYS A 190 -2.75 15.04 -12.77
N ASN A 191 -3.60 14.94 -11.77
CA ASN A 191 -3.44 15.55 -10.47
C ASN A 191 -3.89 14.58 -9.35
N VAL A 192 -3.34 14.79 -8.16
CA VAL A 192 -3.85 14.25 -6.90
C VAL A 192 -4.43 15.42 -6.13
N TYR A 193 -5.69 15.32 -5.75
CA TYR A 193 -6.43 16.32 -4.99
C TYR A 193 -6.38 15.98 -3.51
N PHE A 194 -6.65 16.96 -2.65
CA PHE A 194 -6.58 16.78 -1.20
C PHE A 194 -7.83 17.28 -0.50
N SER A 195 -8.32 16.48 0.44
CA SER A 195 -9.29 16.87 1.44
C SER A 195 -8.53 17.35 2.69
N PRO A 196 -8.87 18.52 3.28
CA PRO A 196 -8.14 19.06 4.44
C PRO A 196 -8.41 18.32 5.75
N TYR A 197 -9.32 17.37 5.74
CA TYR A 197 -9.80 16.65 6.92
C TYR A 197 -8.98 15.38 7.21
N ALA A 198 -9.00 14.94 8.47
CA ALA A 198 -8.25 13.78 8.94
C ALA A 198 -9.17 12.83 9.72
N ASP A 199 -10.06 12.16 9.02
CA ASP A 199 -11.11 11.31 9.60
C ASP A 199 -10.76 9.82 9.55
N TYR A 200 -9.61 9.44 9.02
CA TYR A 200 -9.12 8.08 9.05
C TYR A 200 -8.30 7.86 10.34
N HIS A 201 -8.64 6.83 11.10
CA HIS A 201 -7.99 6.48 12.37
C HIS A 201 -7.11 5.27 12.18
N TYR A 202 -5.79 5.51 12.00
CA TYR A 202 -4.77 4.50 11.77
C TYR A 202 -4.14 4.01 13.08
N PHE A 203 -4.26 2.72 13.36
CA PHE A 203 -3.74 2.11 14.59
C PHE A 203 -2.45 1.35 14.35
N ILE A 204 -1.42 1.72 15.10
CA ILE A 204 -0.15 1.00 15.14
C ILE A 204 -0.12 0.10 16.37
N HIS A 205 -0.09 -1.19 16.13
CA HIS A 205 0.05 -2.24 17.16
C HIS A 205 1.10 -3.27 16.74
N GLY A 206 1.60 -4.07 17.69
CA GLY A 206 2.71 -5.00 17.45
C GLY A 206 2.43 -6.10 16.41
N THR A 207 1.16 -6.31 16.07
CA THR A 207 0.71 -7.31 15.08
C THR A 207 0.46 -6.73 13.67
N ASN A 208 0.61 -5.40 13.47
CA ASN A 208 0.47 -4.84 12.11
C ASN A 208 1.45 -5.52 11.15
N MET A 209 1.00 -5.76 9.93
CA MET A 209 1.83 -6.35 8.88
C MET A 209 3.12 -5.58 8.63
N SER A 210 3.15 -4.27 8.89
CA SER A 210 4.34 -3.42 8.78
C SER A 210 5.49 -3.83 9.70
N TYR A 211 5.20 -4.47 10.85
CA TYR A 211 6.18 -4.93 11.84
C TYR A 211 6.49 -6.42 11.77
N ALA A 212 5.75 -7.20 10.99
CA ALA A 212 6.00 -8.62 10.84
C ALA A 212 7.40 -8.91 10.29
N GLN A 213 8.03 -9.98 10.78
CA GLN A 213 9.30 -10.44 10.22
C GLN A 213 9.09 -10.87 8.76
N ARG A 214 9.88 -10.33 7.84
CA ARG A 214 9.71 -10.50 6.41
C ARG A 214 10.55 -11.66 5.90
N SER A 215 9.94 -12.51 5.08
CA SER A 215 10.68 -13.53 4.38
C SER A 215 11.54 -12.91 3.26
N VAL A 216 12.62 -13.60 2.89
CA VAL A 216 13.43 -13.22 1.73
C VAL A 216 12.58 -13.18 0.47
N LEU A 217 11.63 -14.11 0.33
CA LEU A 217 10.76 -14.21 -0.84
C LEU A 217 9.82 -12.99 -0.97
N ASP A 218 9.21 -12.53 0.13
CA ASP A 218 8.33 -11.36 0.10
C ASP A 218 9.10 -10.10 -0.31
N LEU A 219 10.29 -9.91 0.27
CA LEU A 219 11.15 -8.79 -0.08
C LEU A 219 11.64 -8.85 -1.53
N LEU A 220 11.85 -10.04 -2.08
CA LEU A 220 12.18 -10.22 -3.50
C LEU A 220 11.02 -9.82 -4.40
N LYS A 221 9.80 -10.26 -4.09
CA LYS A 221 8.58 -9.89 -4.84
C LYS A 221 8.41 -8.37 -4.89
N VAL A 222 8.45 -7.71 -3.73
CA VAL A 222 8.32 -6.25 -3.64
C VAL A 222 9.45 -5.53 -4.37
N SER A 223 10.70 -5.94 -4.17
CA SER A 223 11.85 -5.34 -4.86
C SER A 223 11.72 -5.48 -6.38
N SER A 224 11.24 -6.61 -6.87
CA SER A 224 10.97 -6.84 -8.30
C SER A 224 9.89 -5.89 -8.81
N ALA A 225 8.78 -5.73 -8.07
CA ALA A 225 7.68 -4.84 -8.43
C ALA A 225 8.12 -3.36 -8.46
N VAL A 226 8.83 -2.90 -7.42
CA VAL A 226 9.38 -1.53 -7.38
C VAL A 226 10.37 -1.29 -8.52
N ASN A 227 11.19 -2.27 -8.87
CA ASN A 227 12.11 -2.14 -10.00
C ASN A 227 11.38 -2.06 -11.36
N LYS A 228 10.25 -2.77 -11.52
CA LYS A 228 9.40 -2.62 -12.72
C LYS A 228 8.85 -1.20 -12.81
N CYS A 229 8.34 -0.65 -11.70
CA CYS A 229 7.85 0.74 -11.66
C CYS A 229 8.97 1.74 -11.99
N ALA A 230 10.17 1.55 -11.47
CA ALA A 230 11.33 2.41 -11.73
C ALA A 230 11.72 2.49 -13.22
N ASN A 231 11.36 1.49 -14.01
CA ASN A 231 11.60 1.46 -15.45
C ASN A 231 10.53 2.20 -16.26
N LEU A 232 9.41 2.60 -15.65
CA LEU A 232 8.44 3.47 -16.31
C LEU A 232 9.09 4.83 -16.59
N ASP A 233 8.88 5.37 -17.79
CA ASP A 233 9.48 6.65 -18.20
C ASP A 233 9.16 7.80 -17.23
N TYR A 234 7.97 7.75 -16.64
CA TYR A 234 7.53 8.71 -15.62
C TYR A 234 8.45 8.75 -14.38
N TRP A 235 8.96 7.59 -13.92
CA TRP A 235 9.79 7.48 -12.74
C TRP A 235 11.28 7.45 -12.99
N LYS A 236 11.70 7.45 -14.24
CA LYS A 236 13.08 7.19 -14.69
C LYS A 236 14.15 8.09 -14.08
N ASN A 237 13.94 9.09 -13.41
CA ASN A 237 14.94 9.90 -12.70
C ASN A 237 14.46 10.35 -11.32
N SER A 238 13.47 9.65 -10.76
CA SER A 238 12.89 9.99 -9.46
C SER A 238 13.80 9.56 -8.32
N ASP A 239 14.32 10.50 -7.57
CA ASP A 239 15.10 10.24 -6.34
C ASP A 239 14.28 9.46 -5.31
N PHE A 240 12.98 9.65 -5.29
CA PHE A 240 12.07 8.90 -4.42
C PHE A 240 12.05 7.41 -4.78
N VAL A 241 11.88 7.06 -6.06
CA VAL A 241 11.87 5.68 -6.51
C VAL A 241 13.24 5.03 -6.29
N PHE A 242 14.32 5.76 -6.50
CA PHE A 242 15.67 5.31 -6.16
C PHE A 242 15.84 5.04 -4.66
N SER A 243 15.30 5.91 -3.81
CA SER A 243 15.28 5.69 -2.34
C SER A 243 14.53 4.42 -1.97
N LEU A 244 13.36 4.19 -2.58
CA LEU A 244 12.57 2.97 -2.36
C LEU A 244 13.32 1.72 -2.78
N GLN A 245 13.87 1.69 -4.00
CA GLN A 245 14.68 0.56 -4.48
C GLN A 245 15.82 0.24 -3.49
N PHE A 246 16.53 1.28 -3.04
CA PHE A 246 17.61 1.12 -2.09
C PHE A 246 17.12 0.57 -0.74
N ASN A 247 16.03 1.09 -0.19
CA ASN A 247 15.47 0.65 1.09
C ASN A 247 15.04 -0.83 1.03
N PHE A 248 14.42 -1.27 -0.06
CA PHE A 248 14.03 -2.66 -0.23
C PHE A 248 15.25 -3.57 -0.40
N ILE A 249 16.27 -3.14 -1.14
CA ILE A 249 17.54 -3.87 -1.24
C ILE A 249 18.21 -4.01 0.14
N ALA A 250 18.25 -2.94 0.94
CA ALA A 250 18.85 -2.97 2.28
C ALA A 250 18.09 -3.94 3.22
N LYS A 251 16.75 -3.90 3.20
CA LYS A 251 15.90 -4.85 3.95
C LYS A 251 16.13 -6.30 3.49
N LEU A 252 16.22 -6.51 2.18
CA LEU A 252 16.50 -7.82 1.60
C LEU A 252 17.85 -8.37 2.04
N LEU A 253 18.91 -7.56 1.99
CA LEU A 253 20.25 -7.97 2.45
C LEU A 253 20.26 -8.32 3.93
N LYS A 254 19.53 -7.56 4.76
CA LYS A 254 19.34 -7.87 6.17
C LYS A 254 18.62 -9.21 6.36
N ALA A 255 17.52 -9.47 5.63
CA ALA A 255 16.79 -10.73 5.70
C ALA A 255 17.64 -11.92 5.23
N VAL A 256 18.41 -11.75 4.16
CA VAL A 256 19.38 -12.76 3.66
C VAL A 256 20.42 -13.09 4.75
N SER A 257 20.91 -12.11 5.50
CA SER A 257 21.91 -12.35 6.53
C SER A 257 21.42 -13.21 7.70
N HIS A 258 20.12 -13.11 8.03
CA HIS A 258 19.47 -13.87 9.09
C HIS A 258 18.79 -15.17 8.59
N SER A 259 18.84 -15.42 7.28
CA SER A 259 18.22 -16.62 6.69
C SER A 259 19.04 -17.87 6.95
N SER A 260 18.36 -18.97 7.31
CA SER A 260 18.92 -20.32 7.38
C SER A 260 19.09 -20.96 5.99
N ALA A 261 18.56 -20.34 4.92
CA ALA A 261 18.65 -20.85 3.56
C ALA A 261 20.11 -21.00 3.08
N SER A 262 20.34 -21.93 2.19
CA SER A 262 21.67 -22.15 1.60
C SER A 262 22.11 -20.94 0.77
N THR A 263 23.41 -20.73 0.65
CA THR A 263 23.96 -19.68 -0.22
C THR A 263 23.53 -19.84 -1.67
N SER A 264 23.35 -21.08 -2.13
CA SER A 264 22.88 -21.38 -3.49
C SER A 264 21.46 -20.91 -3.72
N ASP A 265 20.54 -21.16 -2.77
CA ASP A 265 19.14 -20.77 -2.88
C ASP A 265 19.00 -19.24 -2.86
N LEU A 266 19.74 -18.58 -1.97
CA LEU A 266 19.77 -17.12 -1.88
C LEU A 266 20.34 -16.47 -3.15
N VAL A 267 21.38 -17.05 -3.73
CA VAL A 267 21.93 -16.59 -5.02
C VAL A 267 20.93 -16.81 -6.16
N SER A 268 20.23 -17.95 -6.18
CA SER A 268 19.19 -18.23 -7.17
C SER A 268 18.05 -17.22 -7.08
N ALA A 269 17.59 -16.92 -5.87
CA ALA A 269 16.57 -15.92 -5.63
C ALA A 269 17.02 -14.51 -6.08
N LEU A 270 18.22 -14.06 -5.71
CA LEU A 270 18.77 -12.76 -6.10
C LEU A 270 18.94 -12.60 -7.62
N ARG A 271 19.19 -13.70 -8.35
CA ARG A 271 19.30 -13.69 -9.83
C ARG A 271 17.98 -13.34 -10.52
N GLN A 272 16.86 -13.56 -9.87
CA GLN A 272 15.52 -13.23 -10.39
C GLN A 272 15.21 -11.74 -10.30
N LEU A 273 15.97 -10.98 -9.50
CA LEU A 273 15.79 -9.54 -9.42
C LEU A 273 16.18 -8.86 -10.73
N PRO A 274 15.35 -7.98 -11.27
CA PRO A 274 15.77 -7.09 -12.33
C PRO A 274 16.91 -6.20 -11.82
N THR A 275 17.83 -5.86 -12.72
CA THR A 275 18.97 -4.99 -12.39
C THR A 275 18.45 -3.62 -11.97
N PRO A 276 18.74 -3.11 -10.76
CA PRO A 276 18.23 -1.83 -10.30
C PRO A 276 18.81 -0.68 -11.13
N HIS A 277 17.93 0.20 -11.59
CA HIS A 277 18.30 1.45 -12.28
C HIS A 277 18.57 2.56 -11.27
N ILE A 278 19.54 2.38 -10.37
CA ILE A 278 19.87 3.38 -9.37
C ILE A 278 20.98 4.28 -9.91
N SER A 279 20.74 5.61 -9.87
CA SER A 279 21.71 6.61 -10.28
C SER A 279 22.95 6.58 -9.38
N ILE A 280 24.16 6.55 -9.99
CA ILE A 280 25.42 6.64 -9.25
C ILE A 280 25.53 7.96 -8.50
N GLN A 281 24.97 9.06 -9.04
CA GLN A 281 24.98 10.37 -8.39
C GLN A 281 24.13 10.38 -7.13
N PHE A 282 22.95 9.73 -7.15
CA PHE A 282 22.09 9.56 -6.00
C PHE A 282 22.79 8.77 -4.88
N LEU A 283 23.40 7.64 -5.23
CA LEU A 283 24.13 6.80 -4.26
C LEU A 283 25.26 7.55 -3.56
N LYS A 284 25.97 8.40 -4.27
CA LYS A 284 27.07 9.22 -3.69
C LYS A 284 26.56 10.29 -2.74
N ARG A 285 25.40 10.88 -3.00
CA ARG A 285 24.83 11.98 -2.20
C ARG A 285 24.14 11.52 -0.93
N SER A 286 23.45 10.38 -0.97
CA SER A 286 22.43 10.05 0.03
C SER A 286 22.81 8.94 1.00
N ILE A 287 23.76 8.03 0.73
CA ILE A 287 23.76 6.72 1.38
C ILE A 287 25.13 6.23 1.90
N GLY A 288 26.21 6.93 1.66
CA GLY A 288 27.55 6.52 2.10
C GLY A 288 28.15 5.30 1.32
N TYR A 289 29.47 5.15 1.42
CA TYR A 289 30.25 4.22 0.57
C TYR A 289 29.88 2.73 0.75
N GLY A 290 29.44 2.30 1.92
CA GLY A 290 29.12 0.89 2.16
C GLY A 290 27.89 0.43 1.37
N SER A 291 26.87 1.25 1.31
CA SER A 291 25.61 0.96 0.59
C SER A 291 25.79 1.03 -0.92
N TYR A 292 26.67 1.93 -1.39
CA TYR A 292 27.10 1.98 -2.80
C TYR A 292 27.72 0.65 -3.24
N PHE A 293 28.61 0.05 -2.43
CA PHE A 293 29.28 -1.18 -2.75
C PHE A 293 28.32 -2.37 -2.89
N TYR A 294 27.35 -2.51 -1.98
CA TYR A 294 26.34 -3.56 -2.07
C TYR A 294 25.45 -3.41 -3.31
N THR A 295 25.05 -2.20 -3.64
CA THR A 295 24.26 -1.92 -4.84
C THR A 295 25.08 -2.17 -6.11
N TRP A 296 26.38 -1.83 -6.09
CA TRP A 296 27.32 -2.12 -7.17
C TRP A 296 27.44 -3.63 -7.39
N LEU A 297 27.60 -4.44 -6.32
CA LEU A 297 27.65 -5.91 -6.42
C LEU A 297 26.36 -6.49 -7.03
N LEU A 298 25.21 -5.96 -6.66
CA LEU A 298 23.92 -6.36 -7.21
C LEU A 298 23.85 -6.05 -8.72
N LYS A 299 24.23 -4.83 -9.09
CA LYS A 299 24.24 -4.35 -10.50
C LYS A 299 25.17 -5.17 -11.38
N HIS A 300 26.32 -5.59 -10.84
CA HIS A 300 27.31 -6.41 -11.56
C HIS A 300 27.10 -7.92 -11.38
N ARG A 301 25.95 -8.33 -10.84
CA ARG A 301 25.55 -9.74 -10.63
C ARG A 301 26.54 -10.57 -9.79
N CYS A 302 27.28 -9.91 -8.89
CA CYS A 302 28.20 -10.54 -7.95
C CYS A 302 27.49 -11.17 -6.76
N TYR A 303 26.43 -11.96 -6.99
CA TYR A 303 25.50 -12.44 -5.97
C TYR A 303 26.15 -13.29 -4.87
N LYS A 304 27.12 -14.15 -5.19
CA LYS A 304 27.81 -14.96 -4.17
C LYS A 304 28.55 -14.09 -3.16
N LEU A 305 29.28 -13.09 -3.65
CA LEU A 305 30.00 -12.13 -2.81
C LEU A 305 29.03 -11.28 -2.01
N LEU A 306 27.90 -10.86 -2.62
CA LEU A 306 26.84 -10.09 -1.96
C LEU A 306 26.26 -10.86 -0.76
N VAL A 307 25.89 -12.14 -0.93
CA VAL A 307 25.36 -13.01 0.14
C VAL A 307 26.39 -13.22 1.23
N TYR A 308 27.63 -13.45 0.86
CA TYR A 308 28.72 -13.66 1.82
C TYR A 308 28.96 -12.43 2.68
N LEU A 309 29.06 -11.25 2.09
CA LEU A 309 29.28 -9.99 2.81
C LEU A 309 28.06 -9.60 3.65
N ALA A 310 26.84 -9.85 3.17
CA ALA A 310 25.64 -9.61 3.96
C ALA A 310 25.62 -10.46 5.23
N LYS A 311 25.98 -11.75 5.12
CA LYS A 311 26.08 -12.65 6.30
C LYS A 311 27.14 -12.25 7.31
N ILE A 312 28.20 -11.54 6.90
CA ILE A 312 29.24 -11.03 7.81
C ILE A 312 28.80 -9.73 8.49
N ARG A 313 28.26 -8.79 7.73
CA ARG A 313 27.97 -7.42 8.21
C ARG A 313 26.77 -7.34 9.14
N PHE A 314 25.77 -8.17 8.96
CA PHE A 314 24.51 -8.11 9.69
C PHE A 314 24.35 -9.22 10.75
N LYS A 315 25.41 -9.99 11.03
CA LYS A 315 25.51 -10.83 12.22
C LYS A 315 25.72 -9.97 13.46
#